data_d1568dcc396d64fdc8061bd95b1a0be7
#
_entry.id   d1568dcc396d64fdc8061bd95b1a0be7
#
_cell.length_a   1.000
_cell.length_b   1.000
_cell.length_c   1.000
_cell.angle_alpha   90.00
_cell.angle_beta   90.00
_cell.angle_gamma   90.00
#
_symmetry.space_group_name_H-M   'P 1'
#
loop_
_entity.id
_entity.type
_entity.pdbx_description
1 polymer ?
#
loop_
_entity_poly.entity_id
_entity_poly.type
_entity_poly.pdbx_seq_one_letter_code
_entity_poly.pdbx_strand_id
1 'polypeptide(L)'
;VIHALMDALLGALRQGDIGQLFPDTDPVYAGADSRRLLRRVAYLVREEGWQVVDADCTIAAQVPRLAPYRAAMRMAMAEALGIPVEHMGVKATTTERLGFVGREEGIAAWAVCLLGRE
;
A
#
# COMPACT_ATOMS: atom_id res chain seq x y z
N VAL A 1 -0.32 2.61 4.85
CA VAL A 1 -0.33 2.87 3.39
C VAL A 1 0.01 1.61 2.61
N ILE A 2 1.16 1.02 2.90
CA ILE A 2 1.58 -0.21 2.21
C ILE A 2 0.58 -1.35 2.44
N HIS A 3 0.01 -1.45 3.64
CA HIS A 3 -1.02 -2.47 3.92
C HIS A 3 -2.24 -2.29 3.02
N ALA A 4 -2.70 -1.05 2.83
CA ALA A 4 -3.84 -0.78 1.94
C ALA A 4 -3.51 -1.16 0.49
N LEU A 5 -2.29 -0.88 0.05
CA LEU A 5 -1.83 -1.24 -1.28
C LEU A 5 -1.77 -2.76 -1.46
N MET A 6 -1.23 -3.49 -0.47
CA MET A 6 -1.19 -4.95 -0.50
C MET A 6 -2.60 -5.55 -0.57
N ASP A 7 -3.53 -5.02 0.21
CA ASP A 7 -4.92 -5.49 0.19
C ASP A 7 -5.58 -5.24 -1.17
N ALA A 8 -5.28 -4.10 -1.81
CA ALA A 8 -5.80 -3.81 -3.14
C ALA A 8 -5.29 -4.83 -4.18
N LEU A 9 -3.99 -5.16 -4.12
CA LEU A 9 -3.39 -6.12 -5.02
C LEU A 9 -3.95 -7.54 -4.80
N LEU A 10 -4.03 -7.96 -3.55
CA LEU A 10 -4.56 -9.28 -3.21
C LEU A 10 -6.05 -9.38 -3.55
N GLY A 11 -6.79 -8.29 -3.35
CA GLY A 11 -8.20 -8.24 -3.74
C GLY A 11 -8.39 -8.39 -5.24
N ALA A 12 -7.54 -7.74 -6.03
CA ALA A 12 -7.58 -7.85 -7.49
C ALA A 12 -7.27 -9.28 -7.96
N LEU A 13 -6.43 -10.00 -7.24
CA LEU A 13 -6.12 -11.41 -7.52
C LEU A 13 -7.12 -12.37 -6.90
N ARG A 14 -8.04 -11.88 -6.08
CA ARG A 14 -8.99 -12.69 -5.30
C ARG A 14 -8.29 -13.67 -4.35
N GLN A 15 -7.17 -13.24 -3.77
CA GLN A 15 -6.37 -14.03 -2.84
C GLN A 15 -6.63 -13.67 -1.36
N GLY A 16 -7.72 -12.94 -1.09
CA GLY A 16 -8.06 -12.53 0.25
C GLY A 16 -7.39 -11.23 0.66
N ASP A 17 -6.80 -11.21 1.83
CA ASP A 17 -6.15 -10.01 2.37
C ASP A 17 -4.81 -10.35 3.00
N ILE A 18 -4.11 -9.32 3.48
CA ILE A 18 -2.77 -9.50 4.08
C ILE A 18 -2.82 -10.32 5.36
N GLY A 19 -3.92 -10.25 6.11
CA GLY A 19 -4.07 -11.04 7.33
C GLY A 19 -4.12 -12.54 7.05
N GLN A 20 -4.69 -12.94 5.92
CA GLN A 20 -4.73 -14.34 5.51
C GLN A 20 -3.38 -14.81 4.97
N LEU A 21 -2.67 -13.96 4.23
CA LEU A 21 -1.39 -14.30 3.64
C LEU A 21 -0.24 -14.23 4.67
N PHE A 22 -0.27 -13.23 5.54
CA PHE A 22 0.75 -12.99 6.57
C PHE A 22 0.09 -12.89 7.94
N PRO A 23 -0.26 -14.03 8.55
CA PRO A 23 -0.91 -14.00 9.87
C PRO A 23 -0.02 -13.34 10.92
N ASP A 24 -0.59 -12.45 11.73
CA ASP A 24 0.13 -11.75 12.80
C ASP A 24 0.73 -12.70 13.83
N THR A 25 0.13 -13.89 13.97
CA THR A 25 0.59 -14.90 14.92
C THR A 25 1.81 -15.67 14.44
N ASP A 26 2.19 -15.51 13.16
CA ASP A 26 3.36 -16.22 12.63
C ASP A 26 4.63 -15.46 12.98
N PRO A 27 5.53 -16.02 13.82
CA PRO A 27 6.75 -15.31 14.21
C PRO A 27 7.68 -14.98 13.04
N VAL A 28 7.56 -15.68 11.91
CA VAL A 28 8.36 -15.38 10.71
C VAL A 28 8.09 -13.96 10.20
N TYR A 29 6.86 -13.48 10.39
CA TYR A 29 6.46 -12.16 9.89
C TYR A 29 6.48 -11.08 10.97
N ALA A 30 6.77 -11.43 12.21
CA ALA A 30 6.85 -10.46 13.29
C ALA A 30 8.00 -9.50 13.04
N GLY A 31 7.72 -8.19 13.03
CA GLY A 31 8.73 -7.17 12.79
C GLY A 31 9.23 -7.09 11.36
N ALA A 32 8.57 -7.76 10.41
CA ALA A 32 8.95 -7.67 9.00
C ALA A 32 8.74 -6.26 8.46
N ASP A 33 9.68 -5.80 7.64
CA ASP A 33 9.57 -4.53 6.93
C ASP A 33 8.40 -4.63 5.94
N SER A 34 7.49 -3.66 5.98
CA SER A 34 6.33 -3.62 5.09
C SER A 34 6.72 -3.64 3.62
N ARG A 35 7.87 -3.05 3.26
CA ARG A 35 8.34 -3.07 1.86
C ARG A 35 8.69 -4.48 1.41
N ARG A 36 9.24 -5.30 2.30
CA ARG A 36 9.53 -6.71 2.00
C ARG A 36 8.24 -7.48 1.74
N LEU A 37 7.22 -7.23 2.56
CA LEU A 37 5.92 -7.84 2.36
C LEU A 37 5.28 -7.40 1.04
N LEU A 38 5.41 -6.13 0.70
CA LEU A 38 4.91 -5.62 -0.57
C LEU A 38 5.62 -6.27 -1.76
N ARG A 39 6.93 -6.45 -1.69
CA ARG A 39 7.68 -7.17 -2.73
C ARG A 39 7.18 -8.60 -2.90
N ARG A 40 6.83 -9.26 -1.80
CA ARG A 40 6.29 -10.61 -1.84
C ARG A 40 4.92 -10.64 -2.51
N VAL A 41 4.07 -9.68 -2.21
CA VAL A 41 2.77 -9.57 -2.88
C VAL A 41 2.96 -9.28 -4.37
N ALA A 42 3.89 -8.40 -4.73
CA ALA A 42 4.20 -8.12 -6.13
C ALA A 42 4.68 -9.37 -6.87
N TYR A 43 5.47 -10.20 -6.20
CA TYR A 43 5.88 -11.48 -6.75
C TYR A 43 4.68 -12.39 -7.03
N LEU A 44 3.72 -12.46 -6.10
CA LEU A 44 2.50 -13.24 -6.31
C LEU A 44 1.70 -12.74 -7.50
N VAL A 45 1.63 -11.43 -7.70
CA VAL A 45 0.97 -10.86 -8.88
C VAL A 45 1.58 -11.42 -10.16
N ARG A 46 2.91 -11.42 -10.24
CA ARG A 46 3.61 -11.95 -11.41
C ARG A 46 3.44 -13.45 -11.57
N GLU A 47 3.46 -14.20 -10.46
CA GLU A 47 3.24 -15.65 -10.50
C GLU A 47 1.86 -16.01 -11.07
N GLU A 48 0.86 -15.15 -10.85
CA GLU A 48 -0.48 -15.36 -11.39
C GLU A 48 -0.61 -14.89 -12.84
N GLY A 49 0.48 -14.44 -13.47
CA GLY A 49 0.48 -14.00 -14.86
C GLY A 49 0.03 -12.56 -15.06
N TRP A 50 0.03 -11.77 -14.01
CA TRP A 50 -0.36 -10.36 -14.06
C TRP A 50 0.83 -9.46 -13.77
N GLN A 51 0.70 -8.20 -14.13
CA GLN A 51 1.66 -7.16 -13.76
C GLN A 51 0.91 -5.96 -13.23
N VAL A 52 1.53 -5.23 -12.32
CA VAL A 52 0.99 -3.96 -11.84
C VAL A 52 1.24 -2.91 -12.91
N VAL A 53 0.18 -2.31 -13.42
CA VAL A 53 0.28 -1.25 -14.43
C VAL A 53 0.35 0.11 -13.76
N ASP A 54 -0.58 0.37 -12.85
CA ASP A 54 -0.67 1.62 -12.10
C ASP A 54 -1.15 1.32 -10.69
N ALA A 55 -0.79 2.18 -9.77
CA ALA A 55 -1.30 2.14 -8.40
C ALA A 55 -1.40 3.56 -7.86
N ASP A 56 -2.37 3.79 -6.98
CA ASP A 56 -2.56 5.09 -6.35
C ASP A 56 -2.98 4.89 -4.90
N CYS A 57 -2.39 5.65 -4.00
CA CYS A 57 -2.70 5.63 -2.58
C CYS A 57 -3.13 7.01 -2.13
N THR A 58 -4.15 7.05 -1.28
CA THR A 58 -4.62 8.26 -0.63
C THR A 58 -4.52 8.07 0.87
N ILE A 59 -3.89 9.01 1.55
CA ILE A 59 -3.68 8.96 2.99
C ILE A 59 -4.39 10.15 3.62
N ALA A 60 -5.24 9.88 4.60
CA ALA A 60 -5.86 10.93 5.41
C ALA A 60 -5.24 10.90 6.79
N ALA A 61 -4.56 11.98 7.15
CA ALA A 61 -3.89 12.12 8.44
C ALA A 61 -3.91 13.59 8.86
N GLN A 62 -4.28 13.86 10.10
CA GLN A 62 -4.19 15.21 10.64
C GLN A 62 -2.75 15.50 11.04
N VAL A 63 -2.14 14.57 11.75
CA VAL A 63 -0.73 14.58 12.11
C VAL A 63 -0.18 13.16 12.03
N PRO A 64 1.10 12.97 11.72
CA PRO A 64 2.03 13.97 11.23
C PRO A 64 1.67 14.46 9.84
N ARG A 65 2.21 15.60 9.43
CA ARG A 65 2.05 16.06 8.06
C ARG A 65 2.91 15.19 7.15
N LEU A 66 2.28 14.56 6.16
CA LEU A 66 2.94 13.56 5.32
C LEU A 66 3.50 14.14 4.02
N ALA A 67 3.13 15.38 3.67
CA ALA A 67 3.59 15.99 2.42
C ALA A 67 5.12 15.96 2.23
N PRO A 68 5.94 16.22 3.27
CA PRO A 68 7.40 16.14 3.10
C PRO A 68 7.91 14.73 2.78
N TYR A 69 7.14 13.69 3.13
CA TYR A 69 7.55 12.30 2.96
C TYR A 69 6.94 11.64 1.73
N ARG A 70 6.06 12.34 1.03
CA ARG A 70 5.30 11.78 -0.09
C ARG A 70 6.19 11.23 -1.19
N ALA A 71 7.22 11.97 -1.59
CA ALA A 71 8.12 11.54 -2.65
C ALA A 71 8.88 10.28 -2.27
N ALA A 72 9.37 10.20 -1.03
CA ALA A 72 10.10 9.02 -0.54
C ALA A 72 9.19 7.79 -0.47
N MET A 73 7.95 7.96 0.01
CA MET A 73 6.97 6.88 0.05
C MET A 73 6.64 6.36 -1.35
N ARG A 74 6.43 7.28 -2.27
CA ARG A 74 6.13 6.96 -3.67
C ARG A 74 7.24 6.13 -4.30
N MET A 75 8.49 6.56 -4.12
CA MET A 75 9.65 5.86 -4.66
C MET A 75 9.80 4.47 -4.04
N ALA A 76 9.64 4.36 -2.73
CA ALA A 76 9.78 3.08 -2.03
C ALA A 76 8.72 2.07 -2.50
N MET A 77 7.49 2.52 -2.68
CA MET A 77 6.41 1.64 -3.14
C MET A 77 6.59 1.25 -4.60
N ALA A 78 6.98 2.17 -5.46
CA ALA A 78 7.25 1.88 -6.87
C ALA A 78 8.38 0.86 -7.01
N GLU A 79 9.45 1.01 -6.25
CA GLU A 79 10.56 0.06 -6.24
C GLU A 79 10.10 -1.32 -5.79
N ALA A 80 9.33 -1.39 -4.71
CA ALA A 80 8.83 -2.67 -4.19
C ALA A 80 7.91 -3.37 -5.18
N LEU A 81 7.10 -2.61 -5.92
CA LEU A 81 6.22 -3.16 -6.95
C LEU A 81 6.95 -3.48 -8.25
N GLY A 82 8.15 -2.94 -8.45
CA GLY A 82 8.88 -3.11 -9.71
C GLY A 82 8.28 -2.33 -10.86
N ILE A 83 7.69 -1.17 -10.59
CA ILE A 83 7.08 -0.31 -11.61
C ILE A 83 7.79 1.05 -11.66
N PRO A 84 7.69 1.77 -12.80
CA PRO A 84 8.18 3.14 -12.85
C PRO A 84 7.48 4.02 -11.82
N VAL A 85 8.23 4.96 -11.26
CA VAL A 85 7.67 5.88 -10.25
C VAL A 85 6.50 6.70 -10.81
N GLU A 86 6.51 6.96 -12.11
CA GLU A 86 5.44 7.69 -12.81
C GLU A 86 4.11 6.93 -12.78
N HIS A 87 4.15 5.62 -12.51
CA HIS A 87 2.94 4.79 -12.41
C HIS A 87 2.48 4.60 -10.97
N MET A 88 3.13 5.26 -10.02
CA MET A 88 2.77 5.18 -8.60
C MET A 88 2.34 6.55 -8.11
N GLY A 89 1.09 6.67 -7.68
CA GLY A 89 0.56 7.89 -7.10
C GLY A 89 0.49 7.81 -5.58
N VAL A 90 0.79 8.90 -4.91
CA VAL A 90 0.60 9.03 -3.46
C VAL A 90 0.06 10.43 -3.20
N LYS A 91 -1.09 10.49 -2.56
CA LYS A 91 -1.72 11.75 -2.14
C LYS A 91 -1.90 11.72 -0.63
N ALA A 92 -1.73 12.86 0.00
CA ALA A 92 -1.97 13.01 1.43
C ALA A 92 -2.91 14.20 1.64
N THR A 93 -3.84 14.05 2.56
CA THR A 93 -4.80 15.09 2.90
C THR A 93 -5.10 15.06 4.40
N THR A 94 -5.65 16.14 4.91
CA THR A 94 -6.26 16.14 6.23
C THR A 94 -7.77 16.01 6.07
N THR A 95 -8.47 15.77 7.17
CA THR A 95 -9.93 15.81 7.21
C THR A 95 -10.44 17.12 7.79
N GLU A 96 -9.59 18.14 7.88
CA GLU A 96 -9.90 19.45 8.42
C GLU A 96 -10.48 19.35 9.85
N ARG A 97 -9.84 18.50 10.67
CA ARG A 97 -10.17 18.23 12.08
C ARG A 97 -11.51 17.52 12.28
N LEU A 98 -12.06 16.91 11.23
CA LEU A 98 -13.30 16.15 11.31
C LEU A 98 -13.03 14.66 11.51
N GLY A 99 -13.89 14.02 12.30
CA GLY A 99 -13.85 12.59 12.54
C GLY A 99 -12.63 12.12 13.33
N PHE A 100 -12.38 10.83 13.34
CA PHE A 100 -11.28 10.24 14.12
C PHE A 100 -9.90 10.68 13.59
N VAL A 101 -9.77 10.86 12.29
CA VAL A 101 -8.53 11.36 11.69
C VAL A 101 -8.28 12.80 12.13
N GLY A 102 -9.32 13.64 12.09
CA GLY A 102 -9.22 15.05 12.50
C GLY A 102 -8.95 15.21 13.98
N ARG A 103 -9.39 14.27 14.80
CA ARG A 103 -9.10 14.25 16.24
C ARG A 103 -7.75 13.61 16.57
N GLU A 104 -6.98 13.26 15.55
CA GLU A 104 -5.65 12.64 15.71
C GLU A 104 -5.69 11.27 16.38
N GLU A 105 -6.84 10.59 16.28
CA GLU A 105 -7.02 9.26 16.85
C GLU A 105 -6.54 8.14 15.93
N GLY A 106 -6.26 8.46 14.67
CA GLY A 106 -5.80 7.47 13.71
C GLY A 106 -5.55 8.07 12.34
N ILE A 107 -5.08 7.22 11.44
CA ILE A 107 -4.78 7.54 10.05
C ILE A 107 -5.60 6.58 9.19
N ALA A 108 -6.20 7.08 8.12
CA ALA A 108 -6.89 6.25 7.14
C ALA A 108 -6.11 6.26 5.84
N ALA A 109 -6.10 5.12 5.16
CA ALA A 109 -5.44 5.01 3.86
C ALA A 109 -6.28 4.16 2.92
N TRP A 110 -6.30 4.54 1.65
CA TRP A 110 -6.97 3.81 0.58
C TRP A 110 -5.97 3.59 -0.54
N ALA A 111 -6.11 2.48 -1.23
CA ALA A 111 -5.30 2.19 -2.40
C ALA A 111 -6.16 1.59 -3.49
N VAL A 112 -5.79 1.92 -4.72
CA VAL A 112 -6.40 1.39 -5.94
C VAL A 112 -5.26 0.94 -6.85
N CYS A 113 -5.42 -0.18 -7.52
CA CYS A 113 -4.43 -0.66 -8.46
C CYS A 113 -5.08 -1.13 -9.75
N LEU A 114 -4.30 -1.09 -10.83
CA LEU A 114 -4.67 -1.65 -12.12
C LEU A 114 -3.67 -2.73 -12.46
N LEU A 115 -4.16 -3.95 -12.67
CA LEU A 115 -3.34 -5.06 -13.14
C LEU A 115 -3.59 -5.29 -14.62
N GLY A 116 -2.53 -5.67 -15.33
CA GLY A 116 -2.61 -6.05 -16.73
C GLY A 116 -2.02 -7.43 -16.95
N ARG A 117 -2.40 -8.06 -18.03
CA ARG A 117 -1.80 -9.34 -18.45
C ARG A 117 -0.44 -9.10 -19.05
N GLU A 118 0.45 -9.98 -18.76
CA GLU A 118 1.75 -10.00 -19.44
C GLU A 118 1.63 -10.54 -20.86
#